data_0cbf7aba22380a08cd2213091de05607
#
_entry.id   0cbf7aba22380a08cd2213091de05607
#
_cell.length_a   1.000
_cell.length_b   1.000
_cell.length_c   1.000
_cell.angle_alpha   90.00
_cell.angle_beta   90.00
_cell.angle_gamma   90.00
#
_symmetry.space_group_name_H-M   'P 1'
#
loop_
_entity.id
_entity.type
_entity.pdbx_description
1 polymer ?
#
loop_
_entity_poly.entity_id
_entity_poly.type
_entity_poly.pdbx_seq_one_letter_code
_entity_poly.pdbx_strand_id
1 'polypeptide(L)'
;MKMEDKSTLGKFIQTKRKELGLSQKELAKALYVTESAVSKWERGISYPDITMISGICEVLHISEHELCTASEDRQQREADLMVKSYKRFVRGYTIITGIGYLAAIIPSFIYNVAHGGIGWFMVLIT
;
A
#
# COMPACT_ATOMS: atom_id res chain seq x y z
N MET A 1 20.34 2.58 7.64
CA MET A 1 19.03 2.33 8.27
C MET A 1 18.24 3.63 8.16
N LYS A 2 17.29 3.70 7.22
CA LYS A 2 16.54 4.91 6.90
C LYS A 2 15.27 4.92 7.75
N MET A 3 15.33 5.58 8.91
CA MET A 3 14.16 5.82 9.75
C MET A 3 13.30 6.91 9.09
N GLU A 4 12.50 6.55 8.10
CA GLU A 4 11.86 7.52 7.20
C GLU A 4 10.46 7.98 7.61
N ASP A 5 9.83 7.47 8.67
CA ASP A 5 8.60 8.12 9.11
C ASP A 5 8.33 7.98 10.61
N LYS A 6 8.61 9.07 11.34
CA LYS A 6 8.27 9.20 12.78
C LYS A 6 6.80 8.89 13.05
N SER A 7 5.94 9.26 12.14
CA SER A 7 4.49 9.06 12.24
C SER A 7 4.12 7.57 12.20
N THR A 8 4.81 6.77 11.40
CA THR A 8 4.52 5.34 11.25
C THR A 8 4.95 4.54 12.47
N LEU A 9 6.18 4.79 12.95
CA LEU A 9 6.67 4.19 14.18
C LEU A 9 5.77 4.55 15.37
N GLY A 10 5.39 5.83 15.49
CA GLY A 10 4.52 6.30 16.56
C GLY A 10 3.16 5.62 16.57
N LYS A 11 2.53 5.49 15.39
CA LYS A 11 1.26 4.78 15.23
C LYS A 11 1.38 3.29 15.54
N PHE A 12 2.50 2.66 15.22
CA PHE A 12 2.75 1.26 15.55
C PHE A 12 2.84 1.06 17.07
N ILE A 13 3.65 1.87 17.76
CA ILE A 13 3.74 1.87 19.23
C ILE A 13 2.35 2.07 19.86
N GLN A 14 1.57 3.06 19.38
CA GLN A 14 0.23 3.33 19.86
C GLN A 14 -0.71 2.13 19.67
N THR A 15 -0.67 1.48 18.53
CA THR A 15 -1.51 0.31 18.22
C THR A 15 -1.19 -0.84 19.16
N LYS A 16 0.10 -1.19 19.31
CA LYS A 16 0.55 -2.27 20.19
C LYS A 16 0.23 -2.00 21.65
N ARG A 17 0.42 -0.77 22.11
CA ARG A 17 0.01 -0.35 23.45
C ARG A 17 -1.49 -0.55 23.69
N LYS A 18 -2.33 -0.15 22.74
CA LYS A 18 -3.78 -0.30 22.84
C LYS A 18 -4.23 -1.76 22.79
N GLU A 19 -3.57 -2.60 21.99
CA GLU A 19 -3.81 -4.04 21.94
C GLU A 19 -3.58 -4.70 23.32
N LEU A 20 -2.59 -4.20 24.07
CA LEU A 20 -2.31 -4.65 25.44
C LEU A 20 -3.19 -3.96 26.51
N GLY A 21 -4.10 -3.06 26.12
CA GLY A 21 -4.96 -2.33 27.04
C GLY A 21 -4.26 -1.29 27.90
N LEU A 22 -3.00 -0.93 27.58
CA LEU A 22 -2.21 0.02 28.35
C LEU A 22 -2.57 1.48 28.02
N SER A 23 -2.63 2.36 29.03
CA SER A 23 -2.66 3.80 28.85
C SER A 23 -1.26 4.35 28.52
N GLN A 24 -1.18 5.59 27.98
CA GLN A 24 0.12 6.26 27.77
C GLN A 24 0.90 6.41 29.08
N LYS A 25 0.19 6.67 30.17
CA LYS A 25 0.76 6.81 31.52
C LYS A 25 1.36 5.50 32.04
N GLU A 26 0.69 4.38 31.81
CA GLU A 26 1.19 3.04 32.21
C GLU A 26 2.43 2.65 31.41
N LEU A 27 2.41 2.87 30.09
CA LEU A 27 3.58 2.65 29.25
C LEU A 27 4.75 3.54 29.68
N ALA A 28 4.49 4.82 29.95
CA ALA A 28 5.51 5.75 30.43
C ALA A 28 6.13 5.31 31.76
N LYS A 29 5.30 4.84 32.69
CA LYS A 29 5.74 4.30 33.99
C LYS A 29 6.61 3.05 33.81
N ALA A 30 6.21 2.14 32.93
CA ALA A 30 6.96 0.91 32.66
C ALA A 30 8.34 1.19 32.04
N LEU A 31 8.44 2.24 31.23
CA LEU A 31 9.67 2.66 30.56
C LEU A 31 10.48 3.70 31.34
N TYR A 32 10.03 4.09 32.54
CA TYR A 32 10.68 5.14 33.35
C TYR A 32 10.83 6.49 32.63
N VAL A 33 9.86 6.85 31.79
CA VAL A 33 9.81 8.11 31.05
C VAL A 33 8.57 8.92 31.42
N THR A 34 8.46 10.13 30.88
CA THR A 34 7.28 10.95 31.08
C THR A 34 6.15 10.56 30.10
N GLU A 35 4.89 10.70 30.51
CA GLU A 35 3.74 10.51 29.62
C GLU A 35 3.81 11.43 28.38
N SER A 36 4.34 12.65 28.55
CA SER A 36 4.57 13.58 27.45
C SER A 36 5.55 13.03 26.40
N ALA A 37 6.57 12.27 26.82
CA ALA A 37 7.51 11.63 25.90
C ALA A 37 6.80 10.57 25.05
N VAL A 38 6.05 9.67 25.69
CA VAL A 38 5.24 8.65 24.99
C VAL A 38 4.24 9.30 24.02
N SER A 39 3.55 10.36 24.47
CA SER A 39 2.63 11.10 23.61
C SER A 39 3.32 11.72 22.39
N LYS A 40 4.54 12.25 22.53
CA LYS A 40 5.32 12.80 21.41
C LYS A 40 5.75 11.70 20.42
N TRP A 41 6.13 10.52 20.93
CA TRP A 41 6.46 9.38 20.08
C TRP A 41 5.25 8.92 19.26
N GLU A 42 4.11 8.69 19.91
CA GLU A 42 2.89 8.21 19.25
C GLU A 42 2.34 9.21 18.20
N ARG A 43 2.55 10.51 18.41
CA ARG A 43 2.19 11.56 17.44
C ARG A 43 3.23 11.77 16.35
N GLY A 44 4.37 11.08 16.41
CA GLY A 44 5.45 11.23 15.44
C GLY A 44 6.20 12.57 15.54
N ILE A 45 6.14 13.24 16.68
CA ILE A 45 6.86 14.50 16.91
C ILE A 45 8.34 14.23 17.18
N SER A 46 8.65 13.20 17.95
CA SER A 46 10.01 12.78 18.26
C SER A 46 10.14 11.27 18.19
N TYR A 47 11.38 10.80 17.95
CA TYR A 47 11.72 9.39 18.12
C TYR A 47 11.98 9.08 19.59
N PRO A 48 11.72 7.84 20.05
CA PRO A 48 12.35 7.33 21.28
C PRO A 48 13.86 7.26 21.10
N ASP A 49 14.60 7.43 22.19
CA ASP A 49 16.04 7.22 22.19
C ASP A 49 16.34 5.75 21.85
N ILE A 50 17.49 5.50 21.19
CA ILE A 50 17.89 4.16 20.80
C ILE A 50 18.01 3.22 22.01
N THR A 51 18.38 3.76 23.16
CA THR A 51 18.44 3.03 24.42
C THR A 51 17.07 2.59 24.95
N MET A 52 16.00 3.25 24.51
CA MET A 52 14.62 2.92 24.89
C MET A 52 14.00 1.84 24.01
N ILE A 53 14.57 1.56 22.84
CA ILE A 53 14.01 0.60 21.87
C ILE A 53 13.84 -0.78 22.50
N SER A 54 14.86 -1.29 23.18
CA SER A 54 14.79 -2.60 23.82
C SER A 54 13.70 -2.65 24.90
N GLY A 55 13.61 -1.61 25.75
CA GLY A 55 12.57 -1.53 26.78
C GLY A 55 11.15 -1.43 26.17
N ILE A 56 10.99 -0.69 25.08
CA ILE A 56 9.71 -0.61 24.37
C ILE A 56 9.33 -2.00 23.82
N CYS A 57 10.28 -2.72 23.24
CA CYS A 57 10.06 -4.06 22.71
C CYS A 57 9.67 -5.05 23.80
N GLU A 58 10.31 -5.00 24.95
CA GLU A 58 9.98 -5.84 26.11
C GLU A 58 8.56 -5.58 26.64
N VAL A 59 8.23 -4.30 26.87
CA VAL A 59 6.92 -3.93 27.43
C VAL A 59 5.76 -4.20 26.46
N LEU A 60 6.00 -4.02 25.17
CA LEU A 60 4.99 -4.26 24.14
C LEU A 60 4.98 -5.70 23.59
N HIS A 61 5.86 -6.57 24.06
CA HIS A 61 6.02 -7.96 23.62
C HIS A 61 6.22 -8.09 22.10
N ILE A 62 7.06 -7.23 21.54
CA ILE A 62 7.41 -7.21 20.11
C ILE A 62 8.91 -7.38 19.93
N SER A 63 9.35 -7.84 18.77
CA SER A 63 10.76 -7.89 18.42
C SER A 63 11.27 -6.54 17.93
N GLU A 64 12.56 -6.27 18.11
CA GLU A 64 13.20 -5.06 17.55
C GLU A 64 13.08 -5.01 16.02
N HIS A 65 13.15 -6.16 15.37
CA HIS A 65 12.94 -6.29 13.93
C HIS A 65 11.53 -5.86 13.53
N GLU A 66 10.51 -6.31 14.26
CA GLU A 66 9.11 -5.95 14.01
C GLU A 66 8.88 -4.43 14.19
N LEU A 67 9.49 -3.84 15.21
CA LEU A 67 9.42 -2.40 15.43
C LEU A 67 10.11 -1.62 14.29
N CYS A 68 11.23 -2.09 13.78
CA CYS A 68 11.98 -1.46 12.69
C CYS A 68 11.29 -1.65 11.33
N THR A 69 10.71 -2.81 11.05
CA THR A 69 10.05 -3.13 9.77
C THR A 69 8.60 -2.64 9.70
N ALA A 70 7.99 -2.30 10.82
CA ALA A 70 6.61 -1.79 10.85
C ALA A 70 6.40 -0.55 9.98
N SER A 71 7.45 0.25 9.78
CA SER A 71 7.43 1.40 8.87
C SER A 71 7.54 0.98 7.39
N GLU A 72 8.33 -0.05 7.09
CA GLU A 72 8.55 -0.54 5.72
C GLU A 72 7.33 -1.31 5.20
N ASP A 73 6.73 -2.16 6.03
CA ASP A 73 5.54 -2.95 5.67
C ASP A 73 4.32 -2.11 5.30
N ARG A 74 4.15 -0.93 5.88
CA ARG A 74 3.05 -0.03 5.51
C ARG A 74 3.27 0.62 4.15
N GLN A 75 4.47 1.11 3.87
CA GLN A 75 4.79 1.68 2.56
C GLN A 75 4.65 0.64 1.45
N GLN A 76 5.09 -0.59 1.69
CA GLN A 76 4.89 -1.68 0.75
C GLN A 76 3.41 -2.01 0.56
N ARG A 77 2.60 -2.07 1.62
CA ARG A 77 1.15 -2.30 1.52
C ARG A 77 0.43 -1.17 0.78
N GLU A 78 0.79 0.09 1.04
CA GLU A 78 0.22 1.24 0.33
C GLU A 78 0.62 1.24 -1.15
N ALA A 79 1.89 0.94 -1.45
CA ALA A 79 2.36 0.78 -2.82
C ALA A 79 1.66 -0.39 -3.53
N ASP A 80 1.49 -1.54 -2.86
CA ASP A 80 0.76 -2.69 -3.39
C ASP A 80 -0.72 -2.39 -3.64
N LEU A 81 -1.36 -1.62 -2.76
CA LEU A 81 -2.74 -1.19 -2.95
C LEU A 81 -2.87 -0.24 -4.14
N MET A 82 -1.92 0.71 -4.31
CA MET A 82 -1.87 1.58 -5.50
C MET A 82 -1.68 0.77 -6.78
N VAL A 83 -0.72 -0.16 -6.79
CA VAL A 83 -0.47 -1.02 -7.95
C VAL A 83 -1.68 -1.89 -8.28
N LYS A 84 -2.37 -2.45 -7.27
CA LYS A 84 -3.60 -3.23 -7.47
C LYS A 84 -4.74 -2.38 -8.04
N SER A 85 -4.91 -1.15 -7.56
CA SER A 85 -5.94 -0.23 -8.06
C SER A 85 -5.63 0.19 -9.50
N TYR A 86 -4.38 0.51 -9.81
CA TYR A 86 -3.93 0.83 -11.16
C TYR A 86 -4.13 -0.33 -12.13
N LYS A 87 -3.73 -1.55 -11.76
CA LYS A 87 -3.95 -2.76 -12.58
C LYS A 87 -5.44 -3.00 -12.84
N ARG A 88 -6.31 -2.73 -11.89
CA ARG A 88 -7.76 -2.84 -12.05
C ARG A 88 -8.30 -1.80 -13.03
N PHE A 89 -7.83 -0.56 -12.94
CA PHE A 89 -8.18 0.52 -13.85
C PHE A 89 -7.73 0.23 -15.29
N VAL A 90 -6.47 -0.17 -15.48
CA VAL A 90 -5.91 -0.52 -16.80
C VAL A 90 -6.67 -1.70 -17.41
N ARG A 91 -6.99 -2.74 -16.64
CA ARG A 91 -7.78 -3.89 -17.12
C ARG A 91 -9.19 -3.46 -17.58
N GLY A 92 -9.84 -2.58 -16.84
CA GLY A 92 -11.12 -2.02 -17.24
C GLY A 92 -11.02 -1.23 -18.55
N TYR A 93 -10.01 -0.39 -18.67
CA TYR A 93 -9.77 0.40 -19.88
C TYR A 93 -9.48 -0.47 -21.11
N THR A 94 -8.65 -1.50 -20.98
CA THR A 94 -8.34 -2.43 -22.09
C THR A 94 -9.56 -3.22 -22.56
N ILE A 95 -10.47 -3.59 -21.65
CA ILE A 95 -11.73 -4.27 -22.02
C ILE A 95 -12.64 -3.32 -22.78
N ILE A 96 -12.81 -2.09 -22.31
CA ILE A 96 -13.68 -1.08 -22.95
C ILE A 96 -13.15 -0.74 -24.35
N THR A 97 -11.86 -0.51 -24.50
CA THR A 97 -11.24 -0.22 -25.80
C THR A 97 -11.31 -1.42 -26.74
N GLY A 98 -11.11 -2.65 -26.23
CA GLY A 98 -11.26 -3.88 -27.01
C GLY A 98 -12.67 -4.07 -27.55
N ILE A 99 -13.70 -3.85 -26.73
CA ILE A 99 -15.11 -3.91 -27.13
C ILE A 99 -15.40 -2.82 -28.18
N GLY A 100 -14.90 -1.60 -27.99
CA GLY A 100 -15.05 -0.51 -28.95
C GLY A 100 -14.44 -0.82 -30.33
N TYR A 101 -13.25 -1.43 -30.32
CA TYR A 101 -12.59 -1.87 -31.56
C TYR A 101 -13.40 -2.95 -32.29
N LEU A 102 -13.91 -3.96 -31.56
CA LEU A 102 -14.76 -5.01 -32.16
C LEU A 102 -16.06 -4.45 -32.70
N ALA A 103 -16.69 -3.51 -31.99
CA ALA A 103 -17.91 -2.85 -32.45
C ALA A 103 -17.73 -2.01 -33.73
N ALA A 104 -16.52 -1.50 -33.97
CA ALA A 104 -16.20 -0.76 -35.20
C ALA A 104 -15.80 -1.69 -36.36
N ILE A 105 -15.05 -2.75 -36.10
CA ILE A 105 -14.51 -3.66 -37.12
C ILE A 105 -15.63 -4.56 -37.68
N ILE A 106 -16.51 -5.10 -36.82
CA ILE A 106 -17.56 -6.05 -37.26
C ILE A 106 -18.53 -5.42 -38.28
N PRO A 107 -19.12 -4.24 -38.04
CA PRO A 107 -19.99 -3.60 -39.04
C PRO A 107 -19.23 -3.24 -40.32
N SER A 108 -17.99 -2.76 -40.21
CA SER A 108 -17.17 -2.44 -41.38
C SER A 108 -16.83 -3.69 -42.20
N PHE A 109 -16.56 -4.81 -41.57
CA PHE A 109 -16.34 -6.08 -42.24
C PHE A 109 -17.60 -6.59 -42.94
N ILE A 110 -18.76 -6.56 -42.26
CA ILE A 110 -20.04 -6.98 -42.82
C ILE A 110 -20.41 -6.10 -44.02
N TYR A 111 -20.22 -4.79 -43.92
CA TYR A 111 -20.46 -3.85 -45.02
C TYR A 111 -19.59 -4.16 -46.24
N ASN A 112 -18.30 -4.45 -46.01
CA ASN A 112 -17.35 -4.77 -47.07
C ASN A 112 -17.67 -6.12 -47.75
N VAL A 113 -18.10 -7.14 -46.99
CA VAL A 113 -18.54 -8.42 -47.50
C VAL A 113 -19.82 -8.27 -48.34
N ALA A 114 -20.81 -7.50 -47.85
CA ALA A 114 -22.10 -7.28 -48.53
C ALA A 114 -21.97 -6.51 -49.85
N HIS A 115 -20.94 -5.65 -49.97
CA HIS A 115 -20.71 -4.82 -51.17
C HIS A 115 -19.63 -5.37 -52.11
N GLY A 116 -19.26 -6.64 -51.98
CA GLY A 116 -18.36 -7.34 -52.90
C GLY A 116 -16.88 -7.00 -52.74
N GLY A 117 -16.50 -6.40 -51.63
CA GLY A 117 -15.12 -5.96 -51.35
C GLY A 117 -14.11 -7.09 -51.01
N ILE A 118 -14.49 -8.36 -51.11
CA ILE A 118 -13.65 -9.51 -50.77
C ILE A 118 -12.49 -9.72 -51.76
N GLY A 119 -12.55 -9.11 -52.95
CA GLY A 119 -11.56 -9.29 -53.99
C GLY A 119 -10.13 -8.88 -53.61
N TRP A 120 -9.97 -7.96 -52.69
CA TRP A 120 -8.64 -7.48 -52.24
C TRP A 120 -7.96 -8.40 -51.23
N PHE A 121 -8.71 -9.16 -50.43
CA PHE A 121 -8.15 -10.07 -49.42
C PHE A 121 -7.60 -11.37 -50.03
N MET A 122 -8.16 -11.79 -51.16
CA MET A 122 -7.65 -13.01 -51.90
C MET A 122 -6.34 -12.73 -52.64
N VAL A 123 -6.04 -11.46 -52.97
CA VAL A 123 -4.78 -11.08 -53.64
C VAL A 123 -3.58 -11.06 -52.67
N LEU A 124 -3.82 -10.99 -51.36
CA LEU A 124 -2.75 -10.95 -50.33
C LEU A 124 -2.34 -12.34 -49.82
N ILE A 125 -3.03 -13.41 -50.23
CA ILE A 125 -2.77 -14.80 -49.80
C ILE A 125 -2.12 -15.67 -50.91
N THR A 126 -2.03 -15.13 -52.11
CA THR A 126 -1.33 -15.76 -53.23
C THR A 126 0.03 -15.14 -53.44
#